data_ecb4e7f25a8e7e32c79fabb01d8eeadd
#
_entry.id   ecb4e7f25a8e7e32c79fabb01d8eeadd
#
_cell.length_a   1.000
_cell.length_b   1.000
_cell.length_c   1.000
_cell.angle_alpha   90.00
_cell.angle_beta   90.00
_cell.angle_gamma   90.00
#
_symmetry.space_group_name_H-M   'P 1'
#
loop_
_entity.id
_entity.type
_entity.pdbx_description
1 polymer ?
#
loop_
_entity_poly.entity_id
_entity_poly.type
_entity_poly.pdbx_seq_one_letter_code
_entity_poly.pdbx_strand_id
1 'polypeptide(L)'
;MEASKLLSTLFLTLIFFSTFFKPSFSAERCRPKDKKILLQIKKAFKNPYIYTAWDSKSDCCDWYGVKCDEKTHQIYSLFATDGDLSGPIPPQVADLPYLEDLDFHKQPNITGPIPFAISKLKNLRTLMITNTGLTGPVPDFLGQMKNLEFISLAFNSLTGTIPRSIGLLPKLGGLRLDRNKLTGPIPDTFGDFKGTDFYLYLSHNQLSGKIPASLGRKDFPYIDLSRNRLEGDASFLFGSGKTMIQHVDLSRNLLEFDLSKVKFPKSLTFLDLNHNKIKGSIPTGLTVPEFQQFNVSYNRLCGKIPMGGNLQRFDYSAYFHNRCLCGAPLPKCK
;
A
#
# COMPACT_ATOMS: atom_id res chain seq x y z
N MET A 1 46.43 35.56 -58.37
CA MET A 1 45.31 36.38 -57.80
C MET A 1 44.02 35.56 -57.44
N GLU A 2 43.88 34.35 -57.95
CA GLU A 2 42.65 33.54 -57.62
C GLU A 2 42.72 32.79 -56.28
N ALA A 3 43.88 32.36 -55.81
CA ALA A 3 44.04 31.64 -54.56
C ALA A 3 43.72 32.49 -53.33
N SER A 4 43.91 33.79 -53.37
CA SER A 4 43.61 34.72 -52.28
C SER A 4 42.09 35.01 -52.06
N LYS A 5 41.34 34.94 -53.18
CA LYS A 5 39.87 35.11 -53.11
C LYS A 5 39.13 33.86 -52.56
N LEU A 6 39.69 32.67 -52.87
CA LEU A 6 39.11 31.42 -52.34
C LEU A 6 39.29 31.27 -50.81
N LEU A 7 40.47 31.68 -50.29
CA LEU A 7 40.73 31.64 -48.84
C LEU A 7 39.87 32.63 -48.06
N SER A 8 39.62 33.84 -48.63
CA SER A 8 38.75 34.84 -47.98
C SER A 8 37.29 34.44 -47.92
N THR A 9 36.76 33.75 -48.93
CA THR A 9 35.39 33.26 -48.95
C THR A 9 35.19 32.05 -48.01
N LEU A 10 36.20 31.16 -47.90
CA LEU A 10 36.16 30.05 -46.96
C LEU A 10 36.19 30.52 -45.47
N PHE A 11 36.98 31.55 -45.17
CA PHE A 11 37.05 32.14 -43.83
C PHE A 11 35.75 32.86 -43.43
N LEU A 12 35.10 33.59 -44.35
CA LEU A 12 33.82 34.25 -44.10
C LEU A 12 32.67 33.26 -43.92
N THR A 13 32.66 32.12 -44.63
CA THR A 13 31.62 31.08 -44.43
C THR A 13 31.80 30.32 -43.14
N LEU A 14 33.03 30.08 -42.67
CA LEU A 14 33.31 29.46 -41.36
C LEU A 14 32.92 30.38 -40.18
N ILE A 15 33.09 31.70 -40.32
CA ILE A 15 32.68 32.66 -39.27
C ILE A 15 31.14 32.78 -39.22
N PHE A 16 30.43 32.71 -40.35
CA PHE A 16 28.98 32.73 -40.39
C PHE A 16 28.33 31.46 -39.80
N PHE A 17 29.00 30.29 -39.94
CA PHE A 17 28.47 29.04 -39.35
C PHE A 17 28.68 28.95 -37.84
N SER A 18 29.70 29.61 -37.28
CA SER A 18 29.99 29.60 -35.86
C SER A 18 29.06 30.50 -35.01
N THR A 19 28.36 31.44 -35.65
CA THR A 19 27.47 32.39 -34.93
C THR A 19 26.01 31.90 -34.78
N PHE A 20 25.63 30.80 -35.47
CA PHE A 20 24.27 30.26 -35.42
C PHE A 20 24.07 29.07 -34.48
N PHE A 21 25.13 28.48 -33.93
CA PHE A 21 25.02 27.52 -32.84
C PHE A 21 24.99 28.29 -31.49
N LYS A 22 23.92 29.03 -31.22
CA LYS A 22 23.53 29.24 -29.82
C LYS A 22 23.19 27.86 -29.27
N PRO A 23 23.89 27.38 -28.23
CA PRO A 23 23.42 26.20 -27.54
C PRO A 23 22.00 26.54 -27.13
N SER A 24 21.05 25.80 -27.67
CA SER A 24 19.67 25.87 -27.19
C SER A 24 19.70 25.30 -25.76
N PHE A 25 19.99 26.15 -24.79
CA PHE A 25 19.66 25.83 -23.42
C PHE A 25 18.14 25.69 -23.42
N SER A 26 17.67 24.47 -23.37
CA SER A 26 16.26 24.23 -23.03
C SER A 26 15.96 25.09 -21.83
N ALA A 27 14.98 26.00 -21.97
CA ALA A 27 14.57 26.82 -20.84
C ALA A 27 14.23 25.90 -19.68
N GLU A 28 14.75 26.20 -18.49
CA GLU A 28 14.49 25.40 -17.29
C GLU A 28 12.97 25.33 -17.06
N ARG A 29 12.42 24.12 -17.08
CA ARG A 29 10.98 23.87 -16.85
C ARG A 29 10.65 23.98 -15.36
N CYS A 30 11.57 23.47 -14.53
CA CYS A 30 11.40 23.45 -13.08
C CYS A 30 11.24 24.86 -12.50
N ARG A 31 10.22 25.04 -11.68
CA ARG A 31 10.02 26.33 -11.00
C ARG A 31 11.14 26.61 -10.02
N PRO A 32 11.78 27.78 -10.03
CA PRO A 32 12.91 28.11 -9.15
C PRO A 32 12.60 27.94 -7.65
N LYS A 33 11.35 28.22 -7.23
CA LYS A 33 10.90 28.02 -5.85
C LYS A 33 10.90 26.52 -5.48
N ASP A 34 10.36 25.68 -6.34
CA ASP A 34 10.25 24.22 -6.10
C ASP A 34 11.63 23.58 -6.11
N LYS A 35 12.51 23.98 -7.03
CA LYS A 35 13.92 23.57 -7.06
C LYS A 35 14.64 23.88 -5.75
N LYS A 36 14.45 25.11 -5.22
CA LYS A 36 15.03 25.51 -3.92
C LYS A 36 14.54 24.60 -2.79
N ILE A 37 13.24 24.26 -2.78
CA ILE A 37 12.65 23.35 -1.78
C ILE A 37 13.28 21.95 -1.88
N LEU A 38 13.42 21.40 -3.10
CA LEU A 38 14.06 20.10 -3.30
C LEU A 38 15.50 20.06 -2.79
N LEU A 39 16.29 21.12 -3.07
CA LEU A 39 17.66 21.22 -2.54
C LEU A 39 17.69 21.32 -1.00
N GLN A 40 16.70 21.94 -0.38
CA GLN A 40 16.56 21.95 1.07
C GLN A 40 16.21 20.54 1.61
N ILE A 41 15.33 19.80 0.93
CA ILE A 41 15.02 18.39 1.25
C ILE A 41 16.27 17.53 1.15
N LYS A 42 17.04 17.64 0.05
CA LYS A 42 18.32 16.95 -0.12
C LYS A 42 19.27 17.22 1.03
N LYS A 43 19.44 18.50 1.41
CA LYS A 43 20.31 18.92 2.52
C LYS A 43 19.81 18.36 3.86
N ALA A 44 18.50 18.37 4.12
CA ALA A 44 17.91 17.84 5.34
C ALA A 44 18.13 16.33 5.49
N PHE A 45 18.14 15.58 4.40
CA PHE A 45 18.54 14.16 4.36
C PHE A 45 20.05 13.97 4.30
N LYS A 46 20.88 15.02 4.61
CA LYS A 46 22.35 14.97 4.65
C LYS A 46 23.01 14.65 3.31
N ASN A 47 22.45 15.14 2.22
CA ASN A 47 22.94 14.95 0.85
C ASN A 47 23.12 13.46 0.47
N PRO A 48 22.08 12.66 0.48
CA PRO A 48 22.14 11.23 0.19
C PRO A 48 22.63 10.97 -1.24
N TYR A 49 23.22 9.79 -1.44
CA TYR A 49 23.75 9.41 -2.76
C TYR A 49 22.64 9.34 -3.82
N ILE A 50 21.46 8.84 -3.44
CA ILE A 50 20.32 8.72 -4.37
C ILE A 50 19.90 10.07 -5.00
N TYR A 51 20.21 11.20 -4.34
CA TYR A 51 19.93 12.55 -4.84
C TYR A 51 21.20 13.30 -5.30
N THR A 52 22.29 12.59 -5.63
CA THR A 52 23.54 13.20 -6.04
C THR A 52 23.36 14.13 -7.24
N ALA A 53 22.55 13.74 -8.23
CA ALA A 53 22.25 14.51 -9.43
C ALA A 53 21.40 15.77 -9.19
N TRP A 54 20.86 15.97 -7.99
CA TRP A 54 20.13 17.19 -7.66
C TRP A 54 21.12 18.33 -7.44
N ASP A 55 21.24 19.21 -8.39
CA ASP A 55 22.13 20.38 -8.31
C ASP A 55 21.47 21.66 -8.82
N SER A 56 22.12 22.81 -8.63
CA SER A 56 21.57 24.11 -9.02
C SER A 56 21.63 24.36 -10.55
N LYS A 57 22.34 23.54 -11.32
CA LYS A 57 22.63 23.79 -12.75
C LYS A 57 21.73 22.98 -13.68
N SER A 58 21.13 21.89 -13.20
CA SER A 58 20.25 21.00 -13.98
C SER A 58 18.77 21.26 -13.68
N ASP A 59 17.88 20.90 -14.62
CA ASP A 59 16.44 21.04 -14.47
C ASP A 59 15.92 20.01 -13.46
N CYS A 60 15.19 20.46 -12.41
CA CYS A 60 14.70 19.58 -11.37
C CYS A 60 13.60 18.60 -11.86
N CYS A 61 12.96 18.89 -12.98
CA CYS A 61 12.00 17.96 -13.57
C CYS A 61 12.68 16.74 -14.24
N ASP A 62 14.00 16.79 -14.44
CA ASP A 62 14.80 15.66 -14.93
C ASP A 62 15.50 14.90 -13.79
N TRP A 63 15.33 15.32 -12.55
CA TRP A 63 15.97 14.69 -11.40
C TRP A 63 15.30 13.36 -11.04
N TYR A 64 16.10 12.37 -10.70
CA TYR A 64 15.58 11.15 -10.13
C TYR A 64 14.72 11.46 -8.91
N GLY A 65 13.54 10.82 -8.85
CA GLY A 65 12.62 10.98 -7.72
C GLY A 65 11.69 12.18 -7.83
N VAL A 66 11.78 12.97 -8.90
CA VAL A 66 10.90 14.13 -9.14
C VAL A 66 10.09 13.91 -10.42
N LYS A 67 8.78 14.20 -10.36
CA LYS A 67 7.95 14.29 -11.57
C LYS A 67 7.22 15.60 -11.60
N CYS A 68 7.28 16.26 -12.75
CA CYS A 68 6.59 17.51 -13.04
C CYS A 68 5.45 17.27 -14.04
N ASP A 69 4.39 18.04 -13.90
CA ASP A 69 3.34 18.11 -14.91
C ASP A 69 3.90 18.75 -16.18
N GLU A 70 3.59 18.15 -17.34
CA GLU A 70 4.18 18.56 -18.63
C GLU A 70 3.80 19.98 -19.05
N LYS A 71 2.65 20.49 -18.65
CA LYS A 71 2.11 21.79 -19.06
C LYS A 71 2.42 22.90 -18.05
N THR A 72 2.24 22.58 -16.76
CA THR A 72 2.35 23.57 -15.69
C THR A 72 3.72 23.57 -15.03
N HIS A 73 4.51 22.51 -15.25
CA HIS A 73 5.81 22.26 -14.65
C HIS A 73 5.78 22.23 -13.12
N GLN A 74 4.61 21.95 -12.54
CA GLN A 74 4.42 21.78 -11.11
C GLN A 74 4.90 20.40 -10.70
N ILE A 75 5.60 20.30 -9.59
CA ILE A 75 6.00 19.01 -9.03
C ILE A 75 4.77 18.35 -8.43
N TYR A 76 4.33 17.22 -9.01
CA TYR A 76 3.21 16.44 -8.50
C TYR A 76 3.64 15.15 -7.79
N SER A 77 4.86 14.64 -8.05
CA SER A 77 5.35 13.41 -7.42
C SER A 77 6.78 13.57 -6.92
N LEU A 78 7.00 13.13 -5.68
CA LEU A 78 8.31 13.03 -5.05
C LEU A 78 8.50 11.61 -4.53
N PHE A 79 9.54 10.90 -5.01
CA PHE A 79 9.78 9.52 -4.60
C PHE A 79 11.25 9.20 -4.40
N ALA A 80 11.50 8.15 -3.62
CA ALA A 80 12.82 7.51 -3.48
C ALA A 80 12.64 6.01 -3.22
N THR A 81 13.31 5.19 -4.02
CA THR A 81 13.23 3.73 -3.91
C THR A 81 14.63 3.14 -3.75
N ASP A 82 14.78 2.17 -2.81
CA ASP A 82 16.04 1.45 -2.56
C ASP A 82 17.25 2.39 -2.38
N GLY A 83 17.23 3.24 -1.36
CA GLY A 83 18.24 4.28 -1.20
C GLY A 83 18.74 4.47 0.23
N ASP A 84 19.43 5.58 0.41
CA ASP A 84 20.19 5.93 1.59
C ASP A 84 19.66 7.15 2.35
N LEU A 85 18.39 7.53 2.11
CA LEU A 85 17.75 8.61 2.86
C LEU A 85 17.82 8.28 4.36
N SER A 86 18.25 9.25 5.17
CA SER A 86 18.44 9.02 6.60
C SER A 86 17.92 10.17 7.46
N GLY A 87 17.42 9.83 8.65
CA GLY A 87 16.82 10.76 9.59
C GLY A 87 15.33 10.92 9.43
N PRO A 88 14.71 11.92 10.08
CA PRO A 88 13.27 12.16 9.97
C PRO A 88 12.88 12.72 8.59
N ILE A 89 11.65 12.48 8.18
CA ILE A 89 11.10 13.10 6.96
C ILE A 89 11.10 14.64 7.14
N PRO A 90 11.79 15.37 6.24
CA PRO A 90 11.90 16.82 6.38
C PRO A 90 10.56 17.53 6.20
N PRO A 91 10.21 18.50 7.07
CA PRO A 91 8.98 19.26 6.92
C PRO A 91 8.89 20.05 5.61
N GLN A 92 10.03 20.34 4.96
CA GLN A 92 10.09 21.00 3.65
C GLN A 92 9.39 20.22 2.54
N VAL A 93 9.19 18.92 2.69
CA VAL A 93 8.36 18.12 1.74
C VAL A 93 6.97 18.75 1.60
N ALA A 94 6.44 19.30 2.68
CA ALA A 94 5.13 19.93 2.71
C ALA A 94 5.07 21.35 2.09
N ASP A 95 6.21 21.89 1.69
CA ASP A 95 6.30 23.18 1.00
C ASP A 95 6.14 23.02 -0.54
N LEU A 96 5.97 21.79 -1.05
CA LEU A 96 5.62 21.47 -2.44
C LEU A 96 4.08 21.46 -2.59
N PRO A 97 3.43 22.57 -2.99
CA PRO A 97 1.98 22.74 -2.82
C PRO A 97 1.12 21.90 -3.76
N TYR A 98 1.71 21.41 -4.85
CA TYR A 98 1.02 20.63 -5.88
C TYR A 98 1.30 19.14 -5.79
N LEU A 99 1.99 18.68 -4.71
CA LEU A 99 2.34 17.30 -4.54
C LEU A 99 1.07 16.43 -4.39
N GLU A 100 0.94 15.45 -5.29
CA GLU A 100 -0.12 14.44 -5.32
C GLU A 100 0.38 13.08 -4.83
N ASP A 101 1.65 12.75 -5.12
CA ASP A 101 2.27 11.49 -4.74
C ASP A 101 3.54 11.71 -3.91
N LEU A 102 3.57 11.12 -2.73
CA LEU A 102 4.76 11.05 -1.87
C LEU A 102 5.07 9.57 -1.60
N ASP A 103 6.20 9.08 -2.13
CA ASP A 103 6.60 7.68 -2.01
C ASP A 103 8.06 7.53 -1.56
N PHE A 104 8.25 7.05 -0.33
CA PHE A 104 9.55 6.61 0.19
C PHE A 104 9.50 5.11 0.45
N HIS A 105 10.09 4.34 -0.47
CA HIS A 105 10.11 2.88 -0.40
C HIS A 105 11.52 2.34 -0.16
N LYS A 106 11.65 1.38 0.78
CA LYS A 106 12.94 0.77 1.14
C LYS A 106 14.02 1.80 1.45
N GLN A 107 13.71 2.68 2.39
CA GLN A 107 14.61 3.68 2.96
C GLN A 107 14.81 3.36 4.45
N PRO A 108 15.60 2.34 4.82
CA PRO A 108 15.61 1.79 6.18
C PRO A 108 16.10 2.79 7.25
N ASN A 109 16.83 3.81 6.83
CA ASN A 109 17.37 4.84 7.71
C ASN A 109 16.45 6.07 7.87
N ILE A 110 15.30 6.13 7.18
CA ILE A 110 14.25 7.10 7.52
C ILE A 110 13.66 6.69 8.87
N THR A 111 13.63 7.60 9.84
CA THR A 111 13.23 7.34 11.22
C THR A 111 12.29 8.42 11.75
N GLY A 112 11.78 8.21 12.97
CA GLY A 112 10.89 9.18 13.63
C GLY A 112 9.44 9.05 13.18
N PRO A 113 8.57 9.97 13.64
CA PRO A 113 7.15 9.95 13.31
C PRO A 113 6.88 10.59 11.94
N ILE A 114 5.71 10.32 11.39
CA ILE A 114 5.17 11.05 10.23
C ILE A 114 4.95 12.51 10.65
N PRO A 115 5.62 13.50 10.01
CA PRO A 115 5.58 14.87 10.47
C PRO A 115 4.22 15.52 10.20
N PHE A 116 3.74 16.30 11.17
CA PHE A 116 2.47 17.04 11.05
C PHE A 116 2.44 17.98 9.81
N ALA A 117 3.60 18.45 9.36
CA ALA A 117 3.71 19.29 8.17
C ALA A 117 3.03 18.66 6.93
N ILE A 118 3.02 17.32 6.79
CA ILE A 118 2.36 16.61 5.67
C ILE A 118 0.87 16.99 5.56
N SER A 119 0.21 17.35 6.65
CA SER A 119 -1.18 17.83 6.64
C SER A 119 -1.45 19.05 5.76
N LYS A 120 -0.39 19.79 5.39
CA LYS A 120 -0.46 20.95 4.48
C LYS A 120 -0.61 20.55 3.01
N LEU A 121 -0.27 19.30 2.64
CA LEU A 121 -0.35 18.79 1.27
C LEU A 121 -1.81 18.50 0.89
N LYS A 122 -2.54 19.55 0.49
CA LYS A 122 -3.98 19.44 0.24
C LYS A 122 -4.33 18.65 -1.03
N ASN A 123 -3.37 18.52 -1.95
CA ASN A 123 -3.55 17.78 -3.20
C ASN A 123 -3.10 16.31 -3.10
N LEU A 124 -2.52 15.89 -1.96
CA LEU A 124 -1.95 14.56 -1.82
C LEU A 124 -3.04 13.49 -1.98
N ARG A 125 -2.81 12.59 -2.93
CA ARG A 125 -3.65 11.44 -3.28
C ARG A 125 -3.02 10.13 -2.81
N THR A 126 -1.70 10.01 -2.96
CA THR A 126 -0.94 8.83 -2.58
C THR A 126 0.08 9.17 -1.50
N LEU A 127 0.00 8.48 -0.37
CA LEU A 127 1.01 8.51 0.68
C LEU A 127 1.57 7.11 0.87
N MET A 128 2.78 6.87 0.38
CA MET A 128 3.49 5.60 0.54
C MET A 128 4.81 5.85 1.28
N ILE A 129 4.94 5.29 2.49
CA ILE A 129 6.20 5.30 3.25
C ILE A 129 6.37 3.89 3.81
N THR A 130 7.08 3.05 3.07
CA THR A 130 7.10 1.61 3.29
C THR A 130 8.52 1.06 3.40
N ASN A 131 8.70 0.00 4.20
CA ASN A 131 10.03 -0.54 4.47
C ASN A 131 11.03 0.53 4.95
N THR A 132 10.61 1.28 5.97
CA THR A 132 11.42 2.32 6.60
C THR A 132 11.50 2.11 8.12
N GLY A 133 12.22 2.98 8.81
CA GLY A 133 12.31 2.99 10.27
C GLY A 133 11.28 3.91 10.95
N LEU A 134 10.14 4.23 10.32
CA LEU A 134 9.13 5.08 10.93
C LEU A 134 8.61 4.51 12.25
N THR A 135 8.43 5.40 13.21
CA THR A 135 7.93 5.09 14.56
C THR A 135 6.77 6.01 14.97
N GLY A 136 6.24 5.82 16.16
CA GLY A 136 5.12 6.61 16.68
C GLY A 136 3.77 6.16 16.13
N PRO A 137 2.70 6.91 16.41
CA PRO A 137 1.34 6.54 15.99
C PRO A 137 1.09 6.86 14.52
N VAL A 138 0.10 6.18 13.94
CA VAL A 138 -0.55 6.64 12.69
C VAL A 138 -1.26 7.96 13.00
N PRO A 139 -0.93 9.10 12.34
CA PRO A 139 -1.47 10.38 12.75
C PRO A 139 -2.94 10.57 12.40
N ASP A 140 -3.73 11.11 13.33
CA ASP A 140 -5.16 11.39 13.12
C ASP A 140 -5.42 12.42 12.02
N PHE A 141 -4.49 13.36 11.79
CA PHE A 141 -4.61 14.37 10.72
C PHE A 141 -4.74 13.77 9.31
N LEU A 142 -4.27 12.52 9.10
CA LEU A 142 -4.44 11.84 7.81
C LEU A 142 -5.91 11.71 7.43
N GLY A 143 -6.82 11.51 8.39
CA GLY A 143 -8.26 11.48 8.17
C GLY A 143 -8.89 12.82 7.76
N GLN A 144 -8.12 13.90 7.79
CA GLN A 144 -8.55 15.24 7.34
C GLN A 144 -8.08 15.55 5.91
N MET A 145 -7.20 14.74 5.33
CA MET A 145 -6.63 14.93 4.00
C MET A 145 -7.56 14.31 2.93
N LYS A 146 -8.64 15.04 2.57
CA LYS A 146 -9.80 14.53 1.82
C LYS A 146 -9.52 14.05 0.39
N ASN A 147 -8.33 14.32 -0.13
CA ASN A 147 -7.92 13.87 -1.46
C ASN A 147 -7.15 12.54 -1.43
N LEU A 148 -6.82 12.01 -0.24
CA LEU A 148 -6.13 10.72 -0.15
C LEU A 148 -6.98 9.58 -0.74
N GLU A 149 -6.39 8.89 -1.69
CA GLU A 149 -6.92 7.72 -2.39
C GLU A 149 -6.21 6.43 -1.98
N PHE A 150 -4.93 6.53 -1.64
CA PHE A 150 -4.14 5.39 -1.20
C PHE A 150 -3.19 5.78 -0.06
N ILE A 151 -3.21 4.98 1.02
CA ILE A 151 -2.29 5.10 2.14
C ILE A 151 -1.57 3.76 2.32
N SER A 152 -0.24 3.76 2.22
CA SER A 152 0.60 2.61 2.55
C SER A 152 1.70 3.02 3.52
N LEU A 153 1.61 2.52 4.74
CA LEU A 153 2.60 2.68 5.80
C LEU A 153 3.12 1.31 6.26
N ALA A 154 3.09 0.33 5.37
CA ALA A 154 3.46 -1.05 5.66
C ALA A 154 4.97 -1.21 5.96
N PHE A 155 5.32 -2.27 6.69
CA PHE A 155 6.72 -2.60 7.01
C PHE A 155 7.45 -1.47 7.73
N ASN A 156 6.88 -0.99 8.83
CA ASN A 156 7.45 0.05 9.69
C ASN A 156 7.41 -0.39 11.17
N SER A 157 7.68 0.54 12.07
CA SER A 157 7.57 0.33 13.52
C SER A 157 6.49 1.20 14.16
N LEU A 158 5.39 1.46 13.45
CA LEU A 158 4.28 2.27 13.95
C LEU A 158 3.56 1.60 15.09
N THR A 159 3.14 2.38 16.07
CA THR A 159 2.52 1.94 17.34
C THR A 159 1.17 2.61 17.59
N GLY A 160 0.51 2.25 18.68
CA GLY A 160 -0.78 2.83 19.06
C GLY A 160 -1.94 2.30 18.22
N THR A 161 -3.06 2.98 18.25
CA THR A 161 -4.30 2.56 17.60
C THR A 161 -4.43 3.15 16.20
N ILE A 162 -5.24 2.51 15.37
CA ILE A 162 -5.59 3.06 14.05
C ILE A 162 -6.64 4.17 14.23
N PRO A 163 -6.40 5.40 13.70
CA PRO A 163 -7.37 6.47 13.84
C PRO A 163 -8.71 6.20 13.14
N ARG A 164 -9.82 6.42 13.83
CA ARG A 164 -11.17 6.28 13.26
C ARG A 164 -11.43 7.21 12.07
N SER A 165 -10.79 8.38 12.07
CA SER A 165 -10.91 9.40 11.04
C SER A 165 -10.50 8.90 9.64
N ILE A 166 -9.60 7.91 9.54
CA ILE A 166 -9.19 7.32 8.26
C ILE A 166 -10.37 6.66 7.54
N GLY A 167 -11.27 5.98 8.28
CA GLY A 167 -12.47 5.36 7.72
C GLY A 167 -13.48 6.34 7.12
N LEU A 168 -13.32 7.63 7.39
CA LEU A 168 -14.20 8.70 6.91
C LEU A 168 -13.64 9.45 5.68
N LEU A 169 -12.51 9.00 5.14
CA LEU A 169 -11.92 9.58 3.93
C LEU A 169 -12.80 9.27 2.71
N PRO A 170 -13.22 10.29 1.95
CA PRO A 170 -14.24 10.12 0.91
C PRO A 170 -13.74 9.41 -0.36
N LYS A 171 -12.42 9.39 -0.59
CA LYS A 171 -11.81 8.87 -1.81
C LYS A 171 -10.91 7.66 -1.59
N LEU A 172 -10.72 7.25 -0.32
CA LEU A 172 -9.77 6.19 0.00
C LEU A 172 -10.23 4.85 -0.60
N GLY A 173 -9.39 4.29 -1.49
CA GLY A 173 -9.58 3.00 -2.16
C GLY A 173 -8.62 1.91 -1.65
N GLY A 174 -7.60 2.27 -0.87
CA GLY A 174 -6.68 1.29 -0.29
C GLY A 174 -5.96 1.78 0.96
N LEU A 175 -5.87 0.88 1.94
CA LEU A 175 -5.17 1.12 3.20
C LEU A 175 -4.25 -0.06 3.51
N ARG A 176 -2.94 0.21 3.58
CA ARG A 176 -1.93 -0.77 3.97
C ARG A 176 -1.20 -0.29 5.22
N LEU A 177 -1.41 -1.01 6.32
CA LEU A 177 -0.76 -0.81 7.61
C LEU A 177 -0.10 -2.12 8.10
N ASP A 178 -0.01 -3.11 7.22
CA ASP A 178 0.54 -4.42 7.55
C ASP A 178 2.00 -4.32 8.02
N ARG A 179 2.42 -5.30 8.85
CA ARG A 179 3.79 -5.39 9.39
C ARG A 179 4.22 -4.13 10.12
N ASN A 180 3.47 -3.83 11.19
CA ASN A 180 3.73 -2.77 12.15
C ASN A 180 3.56 -3.30 13.59
N LYS A 181 3.50 -2.41 14.57
CA LYS A 181 3.26 -2.74 15.99
C LYS A 181 1.94 -2.11 16.49
N LEU A 182 0.95 -1.98 15.60
CA LEU A 182 -0.33 -1.37 15.90
C LEU A 182 -1.16 -2.23 16.86
N THR A 183 -1.88 -1.58 17.76
CA THR A 183 -2.66 -2.21 18.84
C THR A 183 -4.12 -1.74 18.83
N GLY A 184 -4.95 -2.31 19.71
CA GLY A 184 -6.34 -1.92 19.85
C GLY A 184 -7.25 -2.46 18.74
N PRO A 185 -8.50 -2.00 18.69
CA PRO A 185 -9.50 -2.51 17.77
C PRO A 185 -9.35 -1.93 16.36
N ILE A 186 -9.85 -2.68 15.36
CA ILE A 186 -10.12 -2.13 14.03
C ILE A 186 -11.28 -1.13 14.16
N PRO A 187 -11.15 0.11 13.64
CA PRO A 187 -12.22 1.09 13.74
C PRO A 187 -13.50 0.65 13.02
N ASP A 188 -14.65 0.86 13.66
CA ASP A 188 -15.97 0.56 13.09
C ASP A 188 -16.30 1.45 11.86
N THR A 189 -15.71 2.64 11.78
CA THR A 189 -15.81 3.53 10.64
C THR A 189 -15.25 2.95 9.34
N PHE A 190 -14.47 1.84 9.41
CA PHE A 190 -13.98 1.16 8.21
C PHE A 190 -15.11 0.50 7.40
N GLY A 191 -16.28 0.27 8.00
CA GLY A 191 -17.50 -0.08 7.26
C GLY A 191 -18.12 1.07 6.46
N ASP A 192 -17.61 2.29 6.60
CA ASP A 192 -18.13 3.51 5.96
C ASP A 192 -17.28 4.01 4.80
N PHE A 193 -16.18 3.33 4.46
CA PHE A 193 -15.40 3.62 3.26
C PHE A 193 -16.29 3.81 2.04
N LYS A 194 -16.06 4.85 1.26
CA LYS A 194 -16.91 5.20 0.10
C LYS A 194 -16.52 4.47 -1.18
N GLY A 195 -15.25 4.05 -1.31
CA GLY A 195 -14.76 3.30 -2.47
C GLY A 195 -15.47 1.96 -2.64
N THR A 196 -15.67 1.54 -3.89
CA THR A 196 -16.22 0.22 -4.25
C THR A 196 -15.15 -0.85 -4.17
N ASP A 197 -13.93 -0.54 -4.61
CA ASP A 197 -12.79 -1.46 -4.73
C ASP A 197 -11.77 -1.18 -3.62
N PHE A 198 -12.16 -1.41 -2.38
CA PHE A 198 -11.31 -1.09 -1.24
C PHE A 198 -10.42 -2.27 -0.85
N TYR A 199 -9.11 -2.04 -0.80
CA TYR A 199 -8.10 -3.01 -0.38
C TYR A 199 -7.68 -2.74 1.06
N LEU A 200 -7.80 -3.74 1.95
CA LEU A 200 -7.50 -3.60 3.37
C LEU A 200 -6.42 -4.59 3.83
N TYR A 201 -5.22 -4.07 4.13
CA TYR A 201 -4.09 -4.85 4.65
C TYR A 201 -3.72 -4.38 6.05
N LEU A 202 -4.05 -5.18 7.06
CA LEU A 202 -3.75 -4.91 8.48
C LEU A 202 -2.96 -6.05 9.12
N SER A 203 -2.48 -6.99 8.33
CA SER A 203 -1.81 -8.20 8.85
C SER A 203 -0.52 -7.90 9.61
N HIS A 204 -0.05 -8.89 10.38
CA HIS A 204 1.21 -8.77 11.13
C HIS A 204 1.27 -7.52 12.03
N ASN A 205 0.25 -7.36 12.89
CA ASN A 205 0.16 -6.32 13.91
C ASN A 205 -0.21 -6.96 15.28
N GLN A 206 -0.61 -6.14 16.23
CA GLN A 206 -1.09 -6.57 17.53
C GLN A 206 -2.55 -6.12 17.76
N LEU A 207 -3.33 -5.99 16.68
CA LEU A 207 -4.72 -5.59 16.72
C LEU A 207 -5.54 -6.62 17.52
N SER A 208 -6.50 -6.16 18.32
CA SER A 208 -7.26 -6.98 19.24
C SER A 208 -8.74 -6.62 19.26
N GLY A 209 -9.53 -7.41 19.98
CA GLY A 209 -10.98 -7.25 20.02
C GLY A 209 -11.67 -7.81 18.78
N LYS A 210 -12.96 -7.52 18.64
CA LYS A 210 -13.79 -8.07 17.56
C LYS A 210 -13.56 -7.32 16.25
N ILE A 211 -13.63 -8.04 15.14
CA ILE A 211 -13.76 -7.41 13.83
C ILE A 211 -15.10 -6.67 13.79
N PRO A 212 -15.13 -5.38 13.42
CA PRO A 212 -16.38 -4.62 13.41
C PRO A 212 -17.39 -5.21 12.42
N ALA A 213 -18.63 -5.46 12.87
CA ALA A 213 -19.69 -5.97 11.99
C ALA A 213 -20.01 -5.02 10.82
N SER A 214 -19.67 -3.74 10.96
CA SER A 214 -19.76 -2.75 9.89
C SER A 214 -18.98 -3.13 8.63
N LEU A 215 -17.84 -3.84 8.76
CA LEU A 215 -17.07 -4.35 7.61
C LEU A 215 -17.90 -5.34 6.76
N GLY A 216 -18.87 -6.03 7.35
CA GLY A 216 -19.78 -6.91 6.61
C GLY A 216 -20.65 -6.19 5.58
N ARG A 217 -20.82 -4.86 5.67
CA ARG A 217 -21.56 -4.07 4.67
C ARG A 217 -20.74 -3.83 3.38
N LYS A 218 -19.42 -4.11 3.42
CA LYS A 218 -18.51 -3.89 2.30
C LYS A 218 -18.20 -5.18 1.56
N ASP A 219 -17.97 -5.05 0.28
CA ASP A 219 -17.52 -6.13 -0.60
C ASP A 219 -16.06 -5.84 -1.01
N PHE A 220 -15.13 -6.21 -0.12
CA PHE A 220 -13.70 -5.97 -0.32
C PHE A 220 -13.15 -6.96 -1.35
N PRO A 221 -12.51 -6.53 -2.45
CA PRO A 221 -11.75 -7.44 -3.31
C PRO A 221 -10.65 -8.18 -2.54
N TYR A 222 -10.01 -7.48 -1.60
CA TYR A 222 -8.90 -8.01 -0.82
C TYR A 222 -8.99 -7.56 0.64
N ILE A 223 -8.96 -8.51 1.57
CA ILE A 223 -8.90 -8.25 3.01
C ILE A 223 -7.89 -9.21 3.65
N ASP A 224 -6.83 -8.66 4.26
CA ASP A 224 -5.83 -9.40 5.02
C ASP A 224 -5.74 -8.83 6.44
N LEU A 225 -6.27 -9.58 7.41
CA LEU A 225 -6.24 -9.29 8.85
C LEU A 225 -5.39 -10.32 9.60
N SER A 226 -4.62 -11.13 8.90
CA SER A 226 -3.88 -12.26 9.46
C SER A 226 -2.84 -11.83 10.50
N ARG A 227 -2.43 -12.77 11.37
CA ARG A 227 -1.38 -12.55 12.36
C ARG A 227 -1.62 -11.33 13.23
N ASN A 228 -2.78 -11.34 13.91
CA ASN A 228 -3.23 -10.37 14.90
C ASN A 228 -3.76 -11.11 16.15
N ARG A 229 -4.46 -10.41 17.04
CA ARG A 229 -5.14 -10.97 18.21
C ARG A 229 -6.64 -10.76 18.14
N LEU A 230 -7.22 -10.78 16.92
CA LEU A 230 -8.64 -10.54 16.68
C LEU A 230 -9.46 -11.74 17.14
N GLU A 231 -10.64 -11.48 17.69
CA GLU A 231 -11.50 -12.47 18.30
C GLU A 231 -12.96 -12.37 17.84
N GLY A 232 -13.77 -13.33 18.25
CA GLY A 232 -15.21 -13.35 18.00
C GLY A 232 -15.55 -13.80 16.59
N ASP A 233 -16.73 -13.39 16.13
CA ASP A 233 -17.31 -13.80 14.85
C ASP A 233 -16.78 -12.95 13.69
N ALA A 234 -16.44 -13.60 12.58
CA ALA A 234 -16.06 -12.96 11.32
C ALA A 234 -16.93 -13.45 10.14
N SER A 235 -17.97 -14.24 10.40
CA SER A 235 -18.83 -14.85 9.36
C SER A 235 -19.51 -13.83 8.47
N PHE A 236 -19.78 -12.63 8.99
CA PHE A 236 -20.41 -11.52 8.26
C PHE A 236 -19.52 -10.91 7.15
N LEU A 237 -18.23 -11.23 7.12
CA LEU A 237 -17.36 -10.81 6.01
C LEU A 237 -17.69 -11.56 4.72
N PHE A 238 -18.34 -12.70 4.83
CA PHE A 238 -18.77 -13.54 3.71
C PHE A 238 -20.24 -13.29 3.39
N GLY A 239 -20.75 -13.94 2.37
CA GLY A 239 -22.15 -13.89 1.98
C GLY A 239 -22.33 -14.10 0.49
N SER A 240 -23.41 -14.76 0.09
CA SER A 240 -23.70 -15.05 -1.33
C SER A 240 -23.98 -13.79 -2.18
N GLY A 241 -24.27 -12.67 -1.54
CA GLY A 241 -24.48 -11.38 -2.22
C GLY A 241 -23.20 -10.60 -2.49
N LYS A 242 -22.03 -11.08 -2.00
CA LYS A 242 -20.74 -10.48 -2.29
C LYS A 242 -20.22 -10.99 -3.63
N THR A 243 -19.74 -10.09 -4.47
CA THR A 243 -19.37 -10.40 -5.85
C THR A 243 -17.93 -10.05 -6.18
N MET A 244 -17.31 -9.18 -5.38
CA MET A 244 -15.96 -8.66 -5.61
C MET A 244 -14.90 -9.37 -4.77
N ILE A 245 -15.28 -9.93 -3.62
CA ILE A 245 -14.33 -10.52 -2.69
C ILE A 245 -13.62 -11.73 -3.32
N GLN A 246 -12.30 -11.62 -3.47
CA GLN A 246 -11.44 -12.64 -4.06
C GLN A 246 -10.44 -13.18 -3.05
N HIS A 247 -9.97 -12.35 -2.12
CA HIS A 247 -8.92 -12.71 -1.18
C HIS A 247 -9.33 -12.40 0.25
N VAL A 248 -9.33 -13.43 1.10
CA VAL A 248 -9.57 -13.31 2.54
C VAL A 248 -8.51 -14.10 3.30
N ASP A 249 -7.64 -13.39 4.01
CA ASP A 249 -6.73 -13.97 4.99
C ASP A 249 -7.09 -13.50 6.41
N LEU A 250 -7.60 -14.42 7.22
CA LEU A 250 -7.91 -14.23 8.64
C LEU A 250 -7.04 -15.12 9.53
N SER A 251 -6.03 -15.74 8.97
CA SER A 251 -5.20 -16.72 9.65
C SER A 251 -4.49 -16.17 10.89
N ARG A 252 -4.16 -17.05 11.83
CA ARG A 252 -3.38 -16.71 13.03
C ARG A 252 -4.00 -15.56 13.84
N ASN A 253 -5.24 -15.81 14.26
CA ASN A 253 -6.05 -14.95 15.13
C ASN A 253 -6.74 -15.80 16.23
N LEU A 254 -7.69 -15.23 16.95
CA LEU A 254 -8.48 -15.90 17.99
C LEU A 254 -9.96 -16.02 17.60
N LEU A 255 -10.27 -16.00 16.30
CA LEU A 255 -11.63 -15.98 15.77
C LEU A 255 -12.40 -17.25 16.10
N GLU A 256 -13.65 -17.11 16.51
CA GLU A 256 -14.54 -18.21 16.87
C GLU A 256 -15.92 -18.01 16.26
N PHE A 257 -16.27 -18.83 15.28
CA PHE A 257 -17.60 -18.88 14.67
C PHE A 257 -17.86 -20.28 14.07
N ASP A 258 -19.10 -20.54 13.69
CA ASP A 258 -19.53 -21.79 13.11
C ASP A 258 -19.45 -21.72 11.56
N LEU A 259 -18.42 -22.36 10.97
CA LEU A 259 -18.17 -22.33 9.55
C LEU A 259 -19.32 -22.94 8.74
N SER A 260 -20.04 -23.92 9.30
CA SER A 260 -21.13 -24.62 8.61
C SER A 260 -22.32 -23.70 8.27
N LYS A 261 -22.42 -22.56 8.96
CA LYS A 261 -23.48 -21.56 8.75
C LYS A 261 -23.11 -20.46 7.76
N VAL A 262 -21.87 -20.47 7.28
CA VAL A 262 -21.35 -19.40 6.39
C VAL A 262 -21.67 -19.73 4.93
N LYS A 263 -22.16 -18.71 4.22
CA LYS A 263 -22.33 -18.76 2.77
C LYS A 263 -21.17 -18.05 2.11
N PHE A 264 -20.49 -18.72 1.20
CA PHE A 264 -19.31 -18.19 0.53
C PHE A 264 -19.63 -17.70 -0.88
N PRO A 265 -19.06 -16.56 -1.32
CA PRO A 265 -19.22 -16.04 -2.68
C PRO A 265 -18.43 -16.87 -3.68
N LYS A 266 -18.92 -16.94 -4.92
CA LYS A 266 -18.24 -17.66 -6.01
C LYS A 266 -16.94 -17.02 -6.45
N SER A 267 -16.80 -15.71 -6.23
CA SER A 267 -15.62 -14.91 -6.60
C SER A 267 -14.38 -15.20 -5.74
N LEU A 268 -14.54 -15.91 -4.61
CA LEU A 268 -13.47 -16.15 -3.66
C LEU A 268 -12.43 -17.12 -4.24
N THR A 269 -11.18 -16.67 -4.38
CA THR A 269 -10.07 -17.49 -4.91
C THR A 269 -9.00 -17.82 -3.88
N PHE A 270 -8.93 -17.02 -2.82
CA PHE A 270 -8.00 -17.20 -1.71
C PHE A 270 -8.74 -17.18 -0.38
N LEU A 271 -8.63 -18.24 0.40
CA LEU A 271 -9.19 -18.33 1.75
C LEU A 271 -8.19 -18.97 2.70
N ASP A 272 -7.67 -18.20 3.63
CA ASP A 272 -6.87 -18.71 4.73
C ASP A 272 -7.51 -18.37 6.08
N LEU A 273 -7.94 -19.42 6.79
CA LEU A 273 -8.55 -19.35 8.11
C LEU A 273 -7.71 -20.10 9.16
N ASN A 274 -6.49 -20.54 8.82
CA ASN A 274 -5.71 -21.39 9.71
C ASN A 274 -5.40 -20.74 11.07
N HIS A 275 -5.11 -21.56 12.07
CA HIS A 275 -4.75 -21.10 13.41
C HIS A 275 -5.77 -20.12 14.02
N ASN A 276 -7.02 -20.62 14.18
CA ASN A 276 -8.12 -19.93 14.84
C ASN A 276 -8.88 -20.91 15.79
N LYS A 277 -10.06 -20.53 16.26
CA LYS A 277 -10.94 -21.36 17.08
C LYS A 277 -12.24 -21.70 16.35
N ILE A 278 -12.22 -21.71 15.01
CA ILE A 278 -13.39 -21.90 14.14
C ILE A 278 -13.91 -23.34 14.30
N LYS A 279 -15.24 -23.47 14.45
CA LYS A 279 -15.94 -24.74 14.69
C LYS A 279 -16.98 -25.04 13.59
N GLY A 280 -17.68 -26.15 13.75
CA GLY A 280 -18.65 -26.66 12.77
C GLY A 280 -18.00 -27.54 11.71
N SER A 281 -18.62 -27.69 10.57
CA SER A 281 -18.12 -28.46 9.43
C SER A 281 -17.78 -27.54 8.26
N ILE A 282 -16.97 -28.06 7.33
CA ILE A 282 -16.75 -27.39 6.05
C ILE A 282 -18.04 -27.47 5.22
N PRO A 283 -18.69 -26.35 4.89
CA PRO A 283 -19.95 -26.38 4.16
C PRO A 283 -19.75 -26.75 2.68
N THR A 284 -20.73 -27.42 2.07
CA THR A 284 -20.71 -27.79 0.65
C THR A 284 -20.57 -26.58 -0.27
N GLY A 285 -21.02 -25.40 0.16
CA GLY A 285 -20.84 -24.15 -0.59
C GLY A 285 -19.39 -23.81 -0.92
N LEU A 286 -18.41 -24.37 -0.20
CA LEU A 286 -16.98 -24.19 -0.51
C LEU A 286 -16.49 -25.05 -1.68
N THR A 287 -17.32 -25.93 -2.25
CA THR A 287 -17.00 -26.63 -3.49
C THR A 287 -17.26 -25.78 -4.76
N VAL A 288 -17.88 -24.62 -4.60
CA VAL A 288 -18.27 -23.74 -5.74
C VAL A 288 -17.16 -22.78 -6.16
N PRO A 289 -16.44 -22.09 -5.23
CA PRO A 289 -15.33 -21.21 -5.59
C PRO A 289 -14.14 -21.99 -6.18
N GLU A 290 -13.45 -21.39 -7.15
CA GLU A 290 -12.22 -21.93 -7.75
C GLU A 290 -10.99 -21.44 -6.96
N PHE A 291 -10.69 -22.09 -5.84
CA PHE A 291 -9.60 -21.70 -4.98
C PHE A 291 -8.23 -21.89 -5.62
N GLN A 292 -7.39 -20.84 -5.57
CA GLN A 292 -5.95 -20.89 -5.79
C GLN A 292 -5.21 -21.25 -4.49
N GLN A 293 -5.74 -20.78 -3.35
CA GLN A 293 -5.25 -21.06 -2.02
C GLN A 293 -6.41 -21.33 -1.07
N PHE A 294 -6.31 -22.41 -0.31
CA PHE A 294 -7.29 -22.77 0.71
C PHE A 294 -6.59 -23.40 1.91
N ASN A 295 -6.87 -22.89 3.11
CA ASN A 295 -6.31 -23.45 4.33
C ASN A 295 -7.26 -23.23 5.52
N VAL A 296 -7.69 -24.30 6.16
CA VAL A 296 -8.52 -24.30 7.37
C VAL A 296 -7.89 -25.10 8.51
N SER A 297 -6.60 -25.41 8.40
CA SER A 297 -5.87 -26.18 9.41
C SER A 297 -5.82 -25.46 10.78
N TYR A 298 -5.46 -26.19 11.83
CA TYR A 298 -5.34 -25.63 13.19
C TYR A 298 -6.58 -24.87 13.65
N ASN A 299 -7.74 -25.57 13.61
CA ASN A 299 -9.03 -25.07 14.05
C ASN A 299 -9.77 -26.12 14.89
N ARG A 300 -11.07 -25.95 15.12
CA ARG A 300 -11.93 -26.89 15.85
C ARG A 300 -12.99 -27.54 14.95
N LEU A 301 -12.71 -27.62 13.65
CA LEU A 301 -13.65 -28.16 12.66
C LEU A 301 -13.84 -29.68 12.85
N CYS A 302 -15.03 -30.16 12.47
CA CYS A 302 -15.41 -31.56 12.56
C CYS A 302 -16.32 -31.97 11.39
N GLY A 303 -16.31 -33.25 11.04
CA GLY A 303 -17.15 -33.81 9.98
C GLY A 303 -16.38 -34.10 8.71
N LYS A 304 -17.12 -34.64 7.73
CA LYS A 304 -16.54 -35.04 6.45
C LYS A 304 -16.23 -33.81 5.58
N ILE A 305 -15.04 -33.80 4.97
CA ILE A 305 -14.68 -32.81 3.95
C ILE A 305 -15.60 -33.04 2.73
N PRO A 306 -16.29 -32.00 2.23
CA PRO A 306 -17.15 -32.10 1.06
C PRO A 306 -16.35 -32.54 -0.16
N MET A 307 -16.94 -33.43 -0.95
CA MET A 307 -16.37 -33.86 -2.25
C MET A 307 -16.86 -32.91 -3.34
N GLY A 308 -15.95 -32.46 -4.19
CA GLY A 308 -16.28 -31.62 -5.34
C GLY A 308 -15.53 -30.29 -5.34
N GLY A 309 -15.68 -29.53 -6.43
CA GLY A 309 -14.83 -28.37 -6.69
C GLY A 309 -13.35 -28.76 -6.74
N ASN A 310 -12.50 -27.91 -6.19
CA ASN A 310 -11.06 -28.16 -6.12
C ASN A 310 -10.54 -28.40 -4.69
N LEU A 311 -11.42 -28.68 -3.71
CA LEU A 311 -11.02 -28.90 -2.31
C LEU A 311 -10.04 -30.06 -2.15
N GLN A 312 -10.18 -31.15 -2.91
CA GLN A 312 -9.28 -32.29 -2.84
C GLN A 312 -7.92 -32.06 -3.51
N ARG A 313 -7.75 -30.92 -4.21
CA ARG A 313 -6.47 -30.52 -4.80
C ARG A 313 -5.45 -30.06 -3.75
N PHE A 314 -5.93 -29.53 -2.62
CA PHE A 314 -5.09 -29.10 -1.51
C PHE A 314 -4.69 -30.33 -0.69
N ASP A 315 -3.42 -30.38 -0.29
CA ASP A 315 -2.91 -31.51 0.48
C ASP A 315 -3.46 -31.55 1.92
N TYR A 316 -3.12 -32.59 2.69
CA TYR A 316 -3.61 -32.77 4.03
C TYR A 316 -3.25 -31.59 4.96
N SER A 317 -2.18 -30.83 4.69
CA SER A 317 -1.72 -29.73 5.52
C SER A 317 -2.71 -28.57 5.57
N ALA A 318 -3.55 -28.43 4.55
CA ALA A 318 -4.64 -27.43 4.52
C ALA A 318 -5.78 -27.75 5.50
N TYR A 319 -5.86 -28.99 6.00
CA TYR A 319 -6.99 -29.49 6.80
C TYR A 319 -6.62 -30.03 8.18
N PHE A 320 -5.36 -30.40 8.40
CA PHE A 320 -4.91 -31.11 9.60
C PHE A 320 -5.05 -30.25 10.88
N HIS A 321 -4.82 -30.86 12.04
CA HIS A 321 -4.97 -30.21 13.34
C HIS A 321 -6.35 -29.55 13.54
N ASN A 322 -7.40 -30.27 13.16
CA ASN A 322 -8.77 -29.97 13.51
C ASN A 322 -9.32 -30.99 14.53
N ARG A 323 -10.48 -30.74 15.09
CA ARG A 323 -11.05 -31.61 16.13
C ARG A 323 -11.36 -33.01 15.61
N CYS A 324 -12.05 -33.12 14.48
CA CYS A 324 -12.53 -34.39 13.91
C CYS A 324 -12.87 -34.26 12.40
N LEU A 325 -12.09 -33.51 11.62
CA LEU A 325 -12.22 -33.55 10.16
C LEU A 325 -11.75 -34.90 9.62
N CYS A 326 -12.43 -35.41 8.62
CA CYS A 326 -12.13 -36.72 7.98
C CYS A 326 -12.55 -36.68 6.50
N GLY A 327 -12.12 -37.71 5.75
CA GLY A 327 -12.34 -37.82 4.31
C GLY A 327 -11.27 -37.08 3.50
N ALA A 328 -11.06 -37.46 2.26
CA ALA A 328 -9.97 -37.01 1.42
C ALA A 328 -9.80 -35.47 1.43
N PRO A 329 -8.56 -34.95 1.60
CA PRO A 329 -7.29 -35.68 1.63
C PRO A 329 -6.90 -36.27 2.99
N LEU A 330 -7.71 -36.09 4.03
CA LEU A 330 -7.54 -36.71 5.34
C LEU A 330 -8.00 -38.18 5.33
N PRO A 331 -7.68 -38.97 6.37
CA PRO A 331 -8.17 -40.36 6.51
C PRO A 331 -9.70 -40.45 6.44
N LYS A 332 -10.19 -41.64 6.07
CA LYS A 332 -11.62 -41.94 6.04
C LYS A 332 -12.28 -41.67 7.39
N CYS A 333 -13.51 -41.20 7.35
CA CYS A 333 -14.32 -41.08 8.56
C CYS A 333 -14.60 -42.46 9.17
N LYS A 334 -14.48 -42.54 10.50
CA LYS A 334 -14.82 -43.72 11.28
C LYS A 334 -16.34 -43.84 11.39
#